data_1a6aa6c254e5cbeb0edc9021e6bfb63f
#
_entry.id   1a6aa6c254e5cbeb0edc9021e6bfb63f
#
_cell.length_a   1.000
_cell.length_b   1.000
_cell.length_c   1.000
_cell.angle_alpha   90.00
_cell.angle_beta   90.00
_cell.angle_gamma   90.00
#
_symmetry.space_group_name_H-M   'P 1'
#
loop_
_entity.id
_entity.type
_entity.pdbx_description
1 polymer ?
#
loop_
_entity_poly.entity_id
_entity_poly.type
_entity_poly.pdbx_seq_one_letter_code
_entity_poly.pdbx_strand_id
1 'polypeptide(L)'
;MPSRSTGTHAVTSTDTDRDQDGDHGPQHRFELWAPVAHRVLLELDGAAHPMRRDPDRPGWWLADAPADPDRSRYGFRLDDDPQLLPDPRSARQPDGPDGPSQLVDHRAFRWSDTPWQGRSLPGSVLYELHIGTFTPEGTFDAAAARLDHLVDLGVDLVELLPVCPFPGSHGWGYDGVSLWAVHEPYGGPEGLKRFVDAAHRRGLGVVLDVVHNHLGPSGNYLPRFGPYFTDRHHTPWGSAVNLDAPGSDEVRDYLVGSALSWLRDYRVDGLRLDAVHALVDTRAVHFLEQLSAAVESLAAGTGRPLFLIGESDLNDPRVITPREAGGLGLDAQWSDDLHHCLHAALTGEDQAYYGDFAVRPLTGLARTLTRGWYHDGRWCSFRGRTHGRPLDRQRTPAHRLLGYLQTHDQVGNRATGDRISAGLDPRLLAAGAALVLTGPFTPMLFMGEEWGAHTPWQFFTDHQDPALAEAVRTGRRREFAGHGWAPDDVPDPQALSTFLGSKLDWTEPHRKPHADLLAWYRTLLALRRAHPAFTDPRLAAVHAEADEEQRWLVLHRGGHRTAVNLGDEPRLVPLGAPARATLAAFPATVGAPDGASLLLPPRSTWIGRT
;
A
#
# COMPACT_ATOMS: atom_id res chain seq x y z
N MET A 1 32.76 -15.11 -9.82
CA MET A 1 31.79 -15.58 -10.81
C MET A 1 31.18 -14.32 -11.44
N PRO A 2 31.09 -14.19 -12.77
CA PRO A 2 30.64 -12.96 -13.39
C PRO A 2 29.14 -12.76 -13.10
N SER A 3 28.77 -11.55 -12.68
CA SER A 3 27.43 -11.08 -12.53
C SER A 3 26.67 -11.24 -13.86
N ARG A 4 25.61 -12.02 -13.87
CA ARG A 4 24.67 -12.03 -14.98
C ARG A 4 24.02 -10.65 -15.04
N SER A 5 24.30 -9.89 -16.08
CA SER A 5 23.63 -8.63 -16.35
C SER A 5 22.14 -8.93 -16.57
N THR A 6 21.28 -8.32 -15.79
CA THR A 6 19.86 -8.24 -16.07
C THR A 6 19.70 -7.59 -17.44
N GLY A 7 19.36 -8.42 -18.42
CA GLY A 7 19.14 -7.97 -19.80
C GLY A 7 18.00 -6.96 -19.82
N THR A 8 18.33 -5.76 -20.25
CA THR A 8 17.37 -4.74 -20.63
C THR A 8 16.54 -5.26 -21.81
N HIS A 9 15.29 -5.61 -21.55
CA HIS A 9 14.34 -5.89 -22.60
C HIS A 9 13.98 -4.59 -23.32
N ALA A 10 14.68 -4.29 -24.38
CA ALA A 10 14.31 -3.56 -25.59
C ALA A 10 15.57 -3.19 -26.37
N VAL A 11 15.99 -4.05 -27.27
CA VAL A 11 16.93 -3.68 -28.33
C VAL A 11 16.10 -3.50 -29.60
N THR A 12 15.75 -2.29 -29.90
CA THR A 12 15.46 -1.90 -31.27
C THR A 12 16.77 -1.46 -31.89
N SER A 13 17.42 -2.33 -32.65
CA SER A 13 18.44 -1.91 -33.60
C SER A 13 17.74 -1.28 -34.79
N THR A 14 17.82 0.05 -34.89
CA THR A 14 17.57 0.73 -36.16
C THR A 14 18.88 0.70 -36.97
N ASP A 15 19.08 -0.34 -37.73
CA ASP A 15 19.98 -0.28 -38.89
C ASP A 15 19.13 0.04 -40.10
N THR A 16 19.36 1.22 -40.67
CA THR A 16 18.77 1.66 -41.93
C THR A 16 19.55 1.02 -43.06
N ASP A 17 19.15 -0.16 -43.50
CA ASP A 17 19.37 -0.63 -44.85
C ASP A 17 18.02 -0.75 -45.54
N ARG A 18 17.78 0.17 -46.48
CA ARG A 18 16.64 0.12 -47.38
C ARG A 18 16.97 -0.88 -48.48
N ASP A 19 16.49 -2.10 -48.32
CA ASP A 19 16.27 -2.96 -49.47
C ASP A 19 14.77 -3.31 -49.59
N GLN A 20 14.30 -3.20 -50.81
CA GLN A 20 12.94 -3.45 -51.24
C GLN A 20 12.57 -4.90 -51.02
N ASP A 21 11.58 -5.16 -50.13
CA ASP A 21 10.53 -6.16 -50.34
C ASP A 21 9.58 -6.20 -49.11
N GLY A 22 8.30 -5.95 -49.35
CA GLY A 22 7.19 -6.30 -48.46
C GLY A 22 6.99 -5.36 -47.26
N ASP A 23 5.81 -4.78 -47.20
CA ASP A 23 5.24 -4.01 -46.08
C ASP A 23 5.11 -4.89 -44.79
N HIS A 24 6.24 -5.23 -44.20
CA HIS A 24 6.29 -5.90 -42.88
C HIS A 24 6.49 -4.80 -41.84
N GLY A 25 5.44 -4.57 -41.02
CA GLY A 25 5.52 -3.69 -39.85
C GLY A 25 6.71 -3.98 -38.94
N PRO A 26 6.99 -3.15 -37.91
CA PRO A 26 8.15 -3.33 -37.05
C PRO A 26 8.13 -4.73 -36.39
N GLN A 27 9.26 -5.43 -36.45
CA GLN A 27 9.41 -6.75 -35.83
C GLN A 27 9.40 -6.61 -34.30
N HIS A 28 8.54 -7.38 -33.63
CA HIS A 28 8.48 -7.48 -32.18
C HIS A 28 8.93 -8.88 -31.74
N ARG A 29 9.71 -8.94 -30.65
CA ARG A 29 10.12 -10.19 -30.05
C ARG A 29 9.21 -10.56 -28.92
N PHE A 30 8.54 -11.71 -29.03
CA PHE A 30 7.72 -12.32 -28.00
C PHE A 30 8.53 -13.37 -27.25
N GLU A 31 8.49 -13.34 -25.93
CA GLU A 31 9.22 -14.24 -25.06
C GLU A 31 8.27 -14.85 -24.03
N LEU A 32 8.41 -16.15 -23.76
CA LEU A 32 7.61 -16.86 -22.78
C LEU A 32 8.45 -17.86 -22.00
N TRP A 33 8.36 -17.84 -20.68
CA TRP A 33 8.90 -18.93 -19.85
C TRP A 33 7.83 -20.00 -19.63
N ALA A 34 8.01 -21.17 -20.24
CA ALA A 34 7.15 -22.33 -20.12
C ALA A 34 8.02 -23.61 -20.16
N PRO A 35 8.72 -23.95 -19.05
CA PRO A 35 9.76 -24.97 -19.04
C PRO A 35 9.24 -26.38 -19.32
N VAL A 36 7.98 -26.66 -19.00
CA VAL A 36 7.38 -28.00 -19.16
C VAL A 36 6.66 -28.19 -20.49
N ALA A 37 6.41 -27.11 -21.24
CA ALA A 37 5.76 -27.19 -22.54
C ALA A 37 6.66 -27.87 -23.59
N HIS A 38 6.06 -28.73 -24.44
CA HIS A 38 6.76 -29.35 -25.56
C HIS A 38 6.65 -28.53 -26.84
N ARG A 39 5.55 -27.75 -26.99
CA ARG A 39 5.27 -26.85 -28.09
C ARG A 39 4.59 -25.59 -27.58
N VAL A 40 4.98 -24.45 -28.14
CA VAL A 40 4.30 -23.17 -27.87
C VAL A 40 3.95 -22.51 -29.21
N LEU A 41 2.73 -22.03 -29.30
CA LEU A 41 2.25 -21.19 -30.39
C LEU A 41 1.92 -19.80 -29.85
N LEU A 42 2.47 -18.78 -30.46
CA LEU A 42 2.02 -17.40 -30.31
C LEU A 42 0.82 -17.21 -31.25
N GLU A 43 -0.31 -16.80 -30.71
CA GLU A 43 -1.43 -16.26 -31.49
C GLU A 43 -1.35 -14.74 -31.45
N LEU A 44 -1.16 -14.12 -32.61
CA LEU A 44 -0.98 -12.68 -32.76
C LEU A 44 -1.97 -12.17 -33.81
N ASP A 45 -2.89 -11.31 -33.39
CA ASP A 45 -3.95 -10.72 -34.24
C ASP A 45 -4.71 -11.79 -35.08
N GLY A 46 -4.93 -12.97 -34.47
CA GLY A 46 -5.61 -14.12 -35.08
C GLY A 46 -4.73 -15.00 -35.93
N ALA A 47 -3.45 -14.72 -36.11
CA ALA A 47 -2.48 -15.56 -36.81
C ALA A 47 -1.61 -16.36 -35.82
N ALA A 48 -1.38 -17.65 -36.14
CA ALA A 48 -0.55 -18.52 -35.30
C ALA A 48 0.91 -18.55 -35.78
N HIS A 49 1.83 -18.29 -34.86
CA HIS A 49 3.27 -18.29 -35.08
C HIS A 49 3.94 -19.34 -34.18
N PRO A 50 4.60 -20.37 -34.73
CA PRO A 50 5.36 -21.32 -33.93
C PRO A 50 6.52 -20.64 -33.20
N MET A 51 6.66 -20.90 -31.90
CA MET A 51 7.76 -20.42 -31.11
C MET A 51 8.91 -21.45 -31.08
N ARG A 52 10.14 -20.98 -31.01
CA ARG A 52 11.34 -21.79 -30.84
C ARG A 52 11.88 -21.71 -29.43
N ARG A 53 12.53 -22.77 -28.96
CA ARG A 53 13.23 -22.72 -27.65
C ARG A 53 14.41 -21.75 -27.72
N ASP A 54 14.61 -21.00 -26.65
CA ASP A 54 15.82 -20.20 -26.48
C ASP A 54 17.01 -21.14 -26.16
N PRO A 55 18.08 -21.11 -26.94
CA PRO A 55 19.23 -21.99 -26.70
C PRO A 55 20.02 -21.61 -25.43
N ASP A 56 19.95 -20.36 -25.00
CA ASP A 56 20.75 -19.80 -23.90
C ASP A 56 19.95 -19.75 -22.56
N ARG A 57 18.64 -19.77 -22.62
CA ARG A 57 17.75 -19.69 -21.45
C ARG A 57 16.85 -20.92 -21.38
N PRO A 58 17.15 -21.91 -20.56
CA PRO A 58 16.34 -23.13 -20.41
C PRO A 58 14.88 -22.82 -20.02
N GLY A 59 13.94 -23.42 -20.76
CA GLY A 59 12.51 -23.23 -20.52
C GLY A 59 11.90 -21.99 -21.17
N TRP A 60 12.70 -21.13 -21.81
CA TRP A 60 12.22 -19.98 -22.56
C TRP A 60 11.90 -20.31 -24.02
N TRP A 61 10.90 -19.61 -24.53
CA TRP A 61 10.42 -19.69 -25.91
C TRP A 61 10.43 -18.31 -26.54
N LEU A 62 10.76 -18.25 -27.82
CA LEU A 62 10.94 -17.01 -28.59
C LEU A 62 10.18 -17.09 -29.92
N ALA A 63 9.54 -15.98 -30.29
CA ALA A 63 9.08 -15.74 -31.65
C ALA A 63 9.34 -14.28 -32.01
N ASP A 64 9.76 -14.04 -33.24
CA ASP A 64 9.87 -12.70 -33.84
C ASP A 64 8.75 -12.58 -34.88
N ALA A 65 7.85 -11.60 -34.75
CA ALA A 65 6.71 -11.39 -35.63
C ALA A 65 6.42 -9.90 -35.82
N PRO A 66 5.89 -9.50 -36.99
CA PRO A 66 5.43 -8.13 -37.20
C PRO A 66 4.26 -7.82 -36.27
N ALA A 67 4.35 -6.72 -35.52
CA ALA A 67 3.30 -6.32 -34.58
C ALA A 67 3.24 -4.80 -34.45
N ASP A 68 2.02 -4.28 -34.24
CA ASP A 68 1.83 -2.91 -33.78
C ASP A 68 2.17 -2.85 -32.28
N PRO A 69 3.19 -2.08 -31.87
CA PRO A 69 3.70 -2.09 -30.50
C PRO A 69 2.70 -1.56 -29.46
N ASP A 70 1.55 -1.03 -29.89
CA ASP A 70 0.54 -0.44 -29.00
C ASP A 70 -0.87 -1.00 -29.20
N ARG A 71 -1.08 -1.86 -30.20
CA ARG A 71 -2.43 -2.34 -30.54
C ARG A 71 -2.54 -3.84 -30.71
N SER A 72 -1.45 -4.51 -31.11
CA SER A 72 -1.52 -5.95 -31.40
C SER A 72 -1.98 -6.76 -30.19
N ARG A 73 -2.93 -7.66 -30.43
CA ARG A 73 -3.52 -8.56 -29.46
C ARG A 73 -2.86 -9.93 -29.58
N TYR A 74 -2.47 -10.51 -28.47
CA TYR A 74 -1.74 -11.77 -28.49
C TYR A 74 -2.00 -12.64 -27.25
N GLY A 75 -1.60 -13.90 -27.37
CA GLY A 75 -1.59 -14.87 -26.29
C GLY A 75 -0.85 -16.13 -26.70
N PHE A 76 -0.80 -17.10 -25.82
CA PHE A 76 -0.04 -18.33 -26.05
C PHE A 76 -0.94 -19.58 -25.95
N ARG A 77 -0.68 -20.55 -26.83
CA ARG A 77 -1.23 -21.91 -26.71
C ARG A 77 -0.10 -22.88 -26.40
N LEU A 78 -0.32 -23.72 -25.42
CA LEU A 78 0.66 -24.71 -24.95
C LEU A 78 0.26 -26.09 -25.39
N ASP A 79 1.20 -26.80 -26.04
CA ASP A 79 1.02 -28.17 -26.50
C ASP A 79 -0.25 -28.34 -27.39
N ASP A 80 -1.16 -29.23 -27.03
CA ASP A 80 -2.41 -29.47 -27.75
C ASP A 80 -3.64 -28.81 -27.10
N ASP A 81 -3.41 -27.92 -26.10
CA ASP A 81 -4.48 -27.19 -25.45
C ASP A 81 -5.06 -26.12 -26.39
N PRO A 82 -6.38 -26.16 -26.67
CA PRO A 82 -7.02 -25.15 -27.51
C PRO A 82 -7.17 -23.79 -26.83
N GLN A 83 -6.99 -23.69 -25.50
CA GLN A 83 -7.15 -22.45 -24.77
C GLN A 83 -6.03 -21.46 -25.10
N LEU A 84 -6.44 -20.23 -25.47
CA LEU A 84 -5.53 -19.11 -25.58
C LEU A 84 -5.28 -18.54 -24.17
N LEU A 85 -4.03 -18.51 -23.75
CA LEU A 85 -3.62 -18.03 -22.44
C LEU A 85 -3.01 -16.64 -22.58
N PRO A 86 -3.34 -15.69 -21.67
CA PRO A 86 -2.68 -14.39 -21.63
C PRO A 86 -1.19 -14.53 -21.26
N ASP A 87 -0.40 -13.54 -21.68
CA ASP A 87 1.02 -13.47 -21.30
C ASP A 87 1.16 -13.17 -19.81
N PRO A 88 1.92 -13.96 -19.04
CA PRO A 88 2.25 -13.63 -17.66
C PRO A 88 2.83 -12.22 -17.44
N ARG A 89 3.56 -11.70 -18.43
CA ARG A 89 4.19 -10.37 -18.41
C ARG A 89 3.43 -9.31 -19.21
N SER A 90 2.16 -9.56 -19.53
CA SER A 90 1.33 -8.59 -20.22
C SER A 90 1.23 -7.27 -19.47
N ALA A 91 1.51 -6.16 -20.15
CA ALA A 91 1.32 -4.81 -19.62
C ALA A 91 -0.14 -4.33 -19.69
N ARG A 92 -0.99 -4.98 -20.51
CA ARG A 92 -2.40 -4.64 -20.69
C ARG A 92 -3.29 -5.85 -20.92
N GLN A 93 -4.41 -5.91 -20.20
CA GLN A 93 -5.47 -6.91 -20.32
C GLN A 93 -6.81 -6.19 -20.61
N PRO A 94 -7.06 -5.78 -21.87
CA PRO A 94 -8.18 -4.88 -22.18
C PRO A 94 -9.55 -5.54 -22.04
N ASP A 95 -9.62 -6.87 -22.12
CA ASP A 95 -10.85 -7.65 -21.92
C ASP A 95 -10.87 -8.38 -20.58
N GLY A 96 -10.07 -7.89 -19.63
CA GLY A 96 -9.92 -8.53 -18.31
C GLY A 96 -8.90 -9.68 -18.30
N PRO A 97 -8.75 -10.36 -17.15
CA PRO A 97 -7.66 -11.31 -16.93
C PRO A 97 -7.74 -12.58 -17.80
N ASP A 98 -8.91 -12.91 -18.36
CA ASP A 98 -9.12 -14.09 -19.18
C ASP A 98 -8.96 -13.81 -20.68
N GLY A 99 -8.88 -12.54 -21.07
CA GLY A 99 -8.76 -12.12 -22.46
C GLY A 99 -7.32 -12.18 -22.99
N PRO A 100 -7.15 -12.02 -24.33
CA PRO A 100 -5.82 -11.89 -24.91
C PRO A 100 -5.12 -10.63 -24.41
N SER A 101 -3.80 -10.72 -24.26
CA SER A 101 -2.93 -9.62 -23.92
C SER A 101 -2.86 -8.59 -25.05
N GLN A 102 -2.52 -7.34 -24.72
CA GLN A 102 -2.24 -6.30 -25.69
C GLN A 102 -0.83 -5.73 -25.46
N LEU A 103 -0.12 -5.48 -26.54
CA LEU A 103 1.16 -4.77 -26.47
C LEU A 103 0.95 -3.33 -26.01
N VAL A 104 1.95 -2.80 -25.29
CA VAL A 104 1.99 -1.41 -24.81
C VAL A 104 3.37 -0.83 -25.10
N ASP A 105 3.45 0.22 -25.90
CA ASP A 105 4.68 0.99 -26.03
C ASP A 105 4.79 2.02 -24.91
N HIS A 106 5.50 1.65 -23.84
CA HIS A 106 5.73 2.55 -22.72
C HIS A 106 6.47 3.85 -23.10
N ARG A 107 7.20 3.87 -24.24
CA ARG A 107 7.97 5.02 -24.72
C ARG A 107 7.09 6.02 -25.49
N ALA A 108 5.94 5.59 -26.00
CA ALA A 108 5.00 6.45 -26.72
C ALA A 108 4.36 7.49 -25.79
N PHE A 109 4.26 7.21 -24.49
CA PHE A 109 3.68 8.15 -23.53
C PHE A 109 4.61 9.36 -23.34
N ARG A 110 4.05 10.54 -23.56
CA ARG A 110 4.78 11.80 -23.38
C ARG A 110 4.52 12.35 -21.98
N TRP A 111 5.51 12.15 -21.11
CA TRP A 111 5.53 12.76 -19.79
C TRP A 111 5.62 14.28 -19.91
N SER A 112 4.98 15.02 -19.01
CA SER A 112 5.14 16.48 -18.97
C SER A 112 6.61 16.83 -18.71
N ASP A 113 7.09 17.90 -19.32
CA ASP A 113 8.53 18.26 -19.33
C ASP A 113 9.07 18.72 -17.97
N THR A 114 8.32 18.60 -16.91
CA THR A 114 8.82 18.90 -15.56
C THR A 114 9.79 17.80 -15.13
N PRO A 115 11.08 18.11 -14.92
CA PRO A 115 12.02 17.10 -14.48
C PRO A 115 11.68 16.66 -13.05
N TRP A 116 10.94 15.58 -12.94
CA TRP A 116 10.62 15.00 -11.64
C TRP A 116 11.87 14.39 -11.03
N GLN A 117 12.24 14.87 -9.83
CA GLN A 117 13.43 14.43 -9.09
C GLN A 117 13.12 13.30 -8.09
N GLY A 118 11.87 12.83 -8.03
CA GLY A 118 11.40 11.90 -7.01
C GLY A 118 11.03 12.57 -5.70
N ARG A 119 10.40 11.81 -4.82
CA ARG A 119 10.07 12.22 -3.45
C ARG A 119 10.63 11.19 -2.48
N SER A 120 11.37 11.62 -1.46
CA SER A 120 11.88 10.70 -0.44
C SER A 120 10.83 10.42 0.62
N LEU A 121 10.84 9.20 1.18
CA LEU A 121 9.94 8.80 2.27
C LEU A 121 10.22 9.55 3.59
N PRO A 122 11.47 9.74 4.05
CA PRO A 122 11.76 10.47 5.28
C PRO A 122 11.18 11.90 5.29
N GLY A 123 10.36 12.19 6.31
CA GLY A 123 9.71 13.50 6.50
C GLY A 123 8.40 13.66 5.73
N SER A 124 8.07 12.77 4.82
CA SER A 124 6.83 12.79 4.05
C SER A 124 5.61 12.33 4.85
N VAL A 125 4.44 12.67 4.34
CA VAL A 125 3.12 12.19 4.77
C VAL A 125 2.46 11.49 3.61
N LEU A 126 1.96 10.27 3.83
CA LEU A 126 1.27 9.46 2.83
C LEU A 126 -0.24 9.68 2.92
N TYR A 127 -0.91 9.49 1.78
CA TYR A 127 -2.37 9.46 1.68
C TYR A 127 -2.78 8.23 0.86
N GLU A 128 -3.36 7.24 1.54
CA GLU A 128 -3.81 5.99 0.96
C GLU A 128 -5.18 6.19 0.32
N LEU A 129 -5.35 5.76 -0.93
CA LEU A 129 -6.63 5.83 -1.63
C LEU A 129 -6.88 4.64 -2.57
N HIS A 130 -8.16 4.32 -2.75
CA HIS A 130 -8.64 3.33 -3.70
C HIS A 130 -9.26 4.02 -4.92
N ILE A 131 -8.71 3.76 -6.12
CA ILE A 131 -9.16 4.43 -7.35
C ILE A 131 -10.66 4.26 -7.59
N GLY A 132 -11.19 3.06 -7.43
CA GLY A 132 -12.61 2.75 -7.72
C GLY A 132 -13.61 3.47 -6.82
N THR A 133 -13.21 3.97 -5.64
CA THR A 133 -14.14 4.58 -4.67
C THR A 133 -13.73 5.99 -4.20
N PHE A 134 -12.55 6.47 -4.61
CA PHE A 134 -12.11 7.83 -4.27
C PHE A 134 -13.01 8.91 -4.88
N THR A 135 -13.52 8.64 -6.09
CA THR A 135 -14.47 9.52 -6.79
C THR A 135 -15.71 8.75 -7.26
N PRO A 136 -16.82 9.44 -7.57
CA PRO A 136 -17.99 8.79 -8.14
C PRO A 136 -17.70 7.98 -9.41
N GLU A 137 -16.82 8.48 -10.28
CA GLU A 137 -16.43 7.83 -11.54
C GLU A 137 -15.57 6.59 -11.31
N GLY A 138 -14.68 6.62 -10.31
CA GLY A 138 -13.80 5.51 -9.98
C GLY A 138 -12.68 5.26 -11.01
N THR A 139 -12.10 6.32 -11.57
CA THR A 139 -11.04 6.26 -12.58
C THR A 139 -9.82 7.09 -12.20
N PHE A 140 -8.66 6.80 -12.82
CA PHE A 140 -7.44 7.59 -12.63
C PHE A 140 -7.63 9.06 -13.01
N ASP A 141 -8.33 9.35 -14.10
CA ASP A 141 -8.56 10.72 -14.56
C ASP A 141 -9.44 11.50 -13.55
N ALA A 142 -10.48 10.88 -13.00
CA ALA A 142 -11.31 11.49 -11.97
C ALA A 142 -10.54 11.69 -10.66
N ALA A 143 -9.72 10.72 -10.27
CA ALA A 143 -8.84 10.87 -9.10
C ALA A 143 -7.80 11.98 -9.31
N ALA A 144 -7.22 12.10 -10.50
CA ALA A 144 -6.29 13.17 -10.85
C ALA A 144 -6.91 14.57 -10.73
N ALA A 145 -8.21 14.71 -11.00
CA ALA A 145 -8.94 15.97 -10.80
C ALA A 145 -9.10 16.38 -9.31
N ARG A 146 -8.83 15.46 -8.36
CA ARG A 146 -8.87 15.72 -6.91
C ARG A 146 -7.49 15.95 -6.28
N LEU A 147 -6.42 15.86 -7.02
CA LEU A 147 -5.06 16.02 -6.47
C LEU A 147 -4.81 17.39 -5.85
N ASP A 148 -5.47 18.46 -6.30
CA ASP A 148 -5.34 19.80 -5.71
C ASP A 148 -5.84 19.80 -4.25
N HIS A 149 -6.87 19.02 -3.91
CA HIS A 149 -7.29 18.83 -2.51
C HIS A 149 -6.17 18.25 -1.64
N LEU A 150 -5.43 17.27 -2.16
CA LEU A 150 -4.31 16.62 -1.44
C LEU A 150 -3.12 17.57 -1.28
N VAL A 151 -2.85 18.40 -2.29
CA VAL A 151 -1.85 19.48 -2.18
C VAL A 151 -2.24 20.49 -1.12
N ASP A 152 -3.49 20.96 -1.14
CA ASP A 152 -4.02 21.92 -0.16
C ASP A 152 -4.08 21.33 1.26
N LEU A 153 -4.32 20.03 1.38
CA LEU A 153 -4.25 19.32 2.64
C LEU A 153 -2.81 19.33 3.19
N GLY A 154 -1.84 19.13 2.31
CA GLY A 154 -0.45 19.17 2.68
C GLY A 154 0.21 17.79 2.78
N VAL A 155 -0.27 16.77 2.07
CA VAL A 155 0.41 15.47 1.94
C VAL A 155 1.53 15.54 0.90
N ASP A 156 2.41 14.56 0.90
CA ASP A 156 3.61 14.51 0.06
C ASP A 156 3.58 13.34 -0.93
N LEU A 157 2.95 12.24 -0.54
CA LEU A 157 2.89 10.99 -1.28
C LEU A 157 1.45 10.50 -1.34
N VAL A 158 1.03 9.99 -2.49
CA VAL A 158 -0.26 9.33 -2.69
C VAL A 158 0.00 7.84 -2.87
N GLU A 159 -0.54 7.02 -1.97
CA GLU A 159 -0.47 5.57 -2.05
C GLU A 159 -1.76 5.04 -2.69
N LEU A 160 -1.62 4.34 -3.82
CA LEU A 160 -2.71 3.70 -4.53
C LEU A 160 -2.85 2.26 -4.08
N LEU A 161 -4.05 1.83 -3.66
CA LEU A 161 -4.37 0.42 -3.50
C LEU A 161 -4.13 -0.33 -4.81
N PRO A 162 -4.01 -1.69 -4.79
CA PRO A 162 -3.57 -2.45 -5.94
C PRO A 162 -4.38 -2.18 -7.21
N VAL A 163 -3.68 -2.07 -8.33
CA VAL A 163 -4.27 -1.72 -9.64
C VAL A 163 -4.13 -2.83 -10.68
N CYS A 164 -3.64 -4.01 -10.29
CA CYS A 164 -3.54 -5.14 -11.21
C CYS A 164 -4.92 -5.66 -11.61
N PRO A 165 -5.08 -6.20 -12.84
CA PRO A 165 -6.35 -6.77 -13.30
C PRO A 165 -6.86 -7.89 -12.39
N PHE A 166 -8.12 -7.77 -12.03
CA PHE A 166 -8.92 -8.76 -11.33
C PHE A 166 -10.23 -8.99 -12.09
N PRO A 167 -10.98 -10.10 -11.84
CA PRO A 167 -12.26 -10.35 -12.48
C PRO A 167 -13.29 -9.25 -12.19
N GLY A 168 -14.10 -8.91 -13.21
CA GLY A 168 -15.16 -7.93 -13.08
C GLY A 168 -14.66 -6.48 -13.16
N SER A 169 -15.49 -5.56 -12.65
CA SER A 169 -15.29 -4.11 -12.77
C SER A 169 -14.90 -3.42 -11.47
N HIS A 170 -15.13 -4.08 -10.31
CA HIS A 170 -14.88 -3.50 -9.00
C HIS A 170 -14.41 -4.54 -7.98
N GLY A 171 -13.49 -4.16 -7.15
CA GLY A 171 -12.86 -4.96 -6.10
C GLY A 171 -11.82 -4.13 -5.38
N TRP A 172 -11.32 -4.63 -4.26
CA TRP A 172 -10.26 -3.94 -3.52
C TRP A 172 -8.91 -3.92 -4.28
N GLY A 173 -8.72 -4.88 -5.22
CA GLY A 173 -7.50 -5.05 -5.98
C GLY A 173 -6.57 -6.17 -5.49
N TYR A 174 -6.86 -6.78 -4.33
CA TYR A 174 -6.03 -7.87 -3.78
C TYR A 174 -6.27 -9.23 -4.45
N ASP A 175 -7.24 -9.34 -5.35
CA ASP A 175 -7.47 -10.50 -6.20
C ASP A 175 -6.78 -10.39 -7.58
N GLY A 176 -5.76 -9.54 -7.70
CA GLY A 176 -5.02 -9.33 -8.95
C GLY A 176 -4.31 -10.59 -9.43
N VAL A 177 -4.30 -10.81 -10.76
CA VAL A 177 -3.72 -12.02 -11.39
C VAL A 177 -2.71 -11.71 -12.51
N SER A 178 -2.69 -10.51 -13.03
CA SER A 178 -1.76 -10.05 -14.07
C SER A 178 -0.86 -8.95 -13.50
N LEU A 179 0.21 -9.35 -12.80
CA LEU A 179 1.01 -8.45 -11.94
C LEU A 179 1.77 -7.35 -12.69
N TRP A 180 1.77 -7.36 -14.02
CA TRP A 180 2.43 -6.38 -14.87
C TRP A 180 1.45 -5.41 -15.53
N ALA A 181 0.16 -5.70 -15.47
CA ALA A 181 -0.89 -4.95 -16.15
C ALA A 181 -1.66 -4.03 -15.21
N VAL A 182 -2.34 -3.05 -15.80
CA VAL A 182 -3.22 -2.11 -15.10
C VAL A 182 -4.67 -2.47 -15.39
N HIS A 183 -5.51 -2.48 -14.36
CA HIS A 183 -6.95 -2.76 -14.46
C HIS A 183 -7.64 -1.78 -15.42
N GLU A 184 -8.22 -2.31 -16.49
CA GLU A 184 -8.76 -1.49 -17.59
C GLU A 184 -9.90 -0.56 -17.15
N PRO A 185 -10.85 -0.98 -16.28
CA PRO A 185 -11.91 -0.10 -15.79
C PRO A 185 -11.42 1.16 -15.05
N TYR A 186 -10.20 1.16 -14.49
CA TYR A 186 -9.61 2.35 -13.89
C TYR A 186 -9.03 3.33 -14.91
N GLY A 187 -8.86 2.90 -16.17
CA GLY A 187 -8.30 3.69 -17.28
C GLY A 187 -7.04 3.10 -17.90
N GLY A 188 -6.68 1.87 -17.54
CA GLY A 188 -5.57 1.12 -18.11
C GLY A 188 -4.19 1.77 -17.91
N PRO A 189 -3.18 1.32 -18.68
CA PRO A 189 -1.81 1.82 -18.59
C PRO A 189 -1.67 3.32 -18.78
N GLU A 190 -2.38 3.88 -19.76
CA GLU A 190 -2.34 5.32 -20.07
C GLU A 190 -2.99 6.15 -18.96
N GLY A 191 -4.10 5.65 -18.37
CA GLY A 191 -4.76 6.32 -17.26
C GLY A 191 -3.85 6.43 -16.04
N LEU A 192 -3.16 5.35 -15.67
CA LEU A 192 -2.18 5.37 -14.58
C LEU A 192 -1.03 6.35 -14.87
N LYS A 193 -0.47 6.33 -16.08
CA LYS A 193 0.60 7.27 -16.46
C LYS A 193 0.14 8.73 -16.39
N ARG A 194 -1.08 9.04 -16.86
CA ARG A 194 -1.65 10.40 -16.74
C ARG A 194 -1.83 10.81 -15.27
N PHE A 195 -2.27 9.88 -14.41
CA PHE A 195 -2.40 10.16 -12.98
C PHE A 195 -1.04 10.47 -12.33
N VAL A 196 -0.03 9.63 -12.59
CA VAL A 196 1.33 9.83 -12.06
C VAL A 196 1.92 11.15 -12.56
N ASP A 197 1.80 11.45 -13.85
CA ASP A 197 2.25 12.72 -14.43
C ASP A 197 1.55 13.93 -13.79
N ALA A 198 0.24 13.83 -13.55
CA ALA A 198 -0.53 14.90 -12.91
C ALA A 198 -0.14 15.09 -11.43
N ALA A 199 0.18 14.01 -10.71
CA ALA A 199 0.69 14.05 -9.33
C ALA A 199 2.07 14.71 -9.28
N HIS A 200 3.00 14.27 -10.13
CA HIS A 200 4.36 14.82 -10.20
C HIS A 200 4.38 16.32 -10.52
N ARG A 201 3.56 16.78 -11.46
CA ARG A 201 3.41 18.22 -11.75
C ARG A 201 2.98 19.05 -10.55
N ARG A 202 2.29 18.44 -9.60
CA ARG A 202 1.84 19.08 -8.35
C ARG A 202 2.82 18.91 -7.20
N GLY A 203 3.94 18.21 -7.43
CA GLY A 203 4.94 17.91 -6.40
C GLY A 203 4.57 16.75 -5.48
N LEU A 204 3.55 15.97 -5.83
CA LEU A 204 3.16 14.74 -5.14
C LEU A 204 3.90 13.55 -5.73
N GLY A 205 4.54 12.73 -4.90
CA GLY A 205 5.02 11.42 -5.32
C GLY A 205 3.90 10.38 -5.28
N VAL A 206 4.10 9.25 -5.96
CA VAL A 206 3.13 8.16 -6.03
C VAL A 206 3.75 6.87 -5.52
N VAL A 207 3.05 6.20 -4.61
CA VAL A 207 3.35 4.85 -4.11
C VAL A 207 2.31 3.91 -4.67
N LEU A 208 2.71 2.72 -5.10
CA LEU A 208 1.78 1.70 -5.57
C LEU A 208 1.82 0.50 -4.63
N ASP A 209 0.65 0.06 -4.19
CA ASP A 209 0.49 -1.20 -3.47
C ASP A 209 0.56 -2.37 -4.45
N VAL A 210 1.46 -3.33 -4.18
CA VAL A 210 1.68 -4.50 -5.03
C VAL A 210 1.56 -5.80 -4.22
N VAL A 211 0.80 -6.73 -4.77
CA VAL A 211 0.51 -8.03 -4.16
C VAL A 211 1.39 -9.09 -4.80
N HIS A 212 2.51 -9.43 -4.16
CA HIS A 212 3.45 -10.45 -4.64
C HIS A 212 3.39 -11.77 -3.87
N ASN A 213 2.66 -11.82 -2.75
CA ASN A 213 2.57 -12.96 -1.84
C ASN A 213 1.51 -13.98 -2.25
N HIS A 214 0.52 -13.58 -3.07
CA HIS A 214 -0.52 -14.46 -3.62
C HIS A 214 -1.09 -13.88 -4.91
N LEU A 215 -1.93 -14.65 -5.59
CA LEU A 215 -2.72 -14.19 -6.73
C LEU A 215 -4.19 -14.57 -6.49
N GLY A 216 -5.07 -13.82 -7.15
CA GLY A 216 -6.50 -14.06 -7.09
C GLY A 216 -6.90 -15.45 -7.58
N PRO A 217 -8.09 -15.95 -7.19
CA PRO A 217 -8.56 -17.30 -7.50
C PRO A 217 -9.07 -17.49 -8.94
N SER A 218 -9.36 -16.40 -9.66
CA SER A 218 -9.89 -16.42 -11.03
C SER A 218 -8.96 -15.68 -11.99
N GLY A 219 -8.73 -16.26 -13.19
CA GLY A 219 -7.83 -15.66 -14.19
C GLY A 219 -6.35 -15.89 -13.93
N ASN A 220 -5.99 -16.68 -12.92
CA ASN A 220 -4.60 -17.03 -12.63
C ASN A 220 -4.15 -18.22 -13.49
N TYR A 221 -3.49 -17.93 -14.59
CA TYR A 221 -2.96 -18.93 -15.52
C TYR A 221 -1.48 -19.28 -15.28
N LEU A 222 -0.81 -18.68 -14.32
CA LEU A 222 0.62 -18.92 -14.07
C LEU A 222 0.99 -20.40 -13.87
N PRO A 223 0.18 -21.23 -13.16
CA PRO A 223 0.46 -22.66 -13.00
C PRO A 223 0.49 -23.45 -14.32
N ARG A 224 -0.14 -22.92 -15.38
CA ARG A 224 -0.14 -23.55 -16.70
C ARG A 224 1.21 -23.39 -17.42
N PHE A 225 1.91 -22.31 -17.13
CA PHE A 225 3.20 -22.01 -17.74
C PHE A 225 4.37 -22.67 -17.03
N GLY A 226 4.37 -22.71 -15.70
CA GLY A 226 5.50 -23.22 -14.94
C GLY A 226 5.27 -23.29 -13.43
N PRO A 227 6.30 -23.62 -12.66
CA PRO A 227 6.22 -23.77 -11.21
C PRO A 227 6.26 -22.41 -10.48
N TYR A 228 5.27 -21.54 -10.78
CA TYR A 228 5.12 -20.24 -10.10
C TYR A 228 4.70 -20.37 -8.63
N PHE A 229 4.11 -21.51 -8.26
CA PHE A 229 3.67 -21.83 -6.90
C PHE A 229 4.35 -23.11 -6.41
N THR A 230 4.37 -23.29 -5.09
CA THR A 230 4.94 -24.46 -4.44
C THR A 230 4.07 -24.94 -3.28
N ASP A 231 3.89 -26.26 -3.17
CA ASP A 231 3.21 -26.90 -2.04
C ASP A 231 4.12 -27.15 -0.84
N ARG A 232 5.41 -26.75 -0.93
CA ARG A 232 6.34 -26.85 0.22
C ARG A 232 5.95 -25.91 1.36
N HIS A 233 5.28 -24.81 1.02
CA HIS A 233 4.82 -23.80 1.96
C HIS A 233 3.36 -23.49 1.66
N HIS A 234 2.58 -23.26 2.74
CA HIS A 234 1.19 -22.86 2.65
C HIS A 234 0.99 -21.50 3.32
N THR A 235 0.17 -20.68 2.72
CA THR A 235 -0.25 -19.37 3.22
C THR A 235 -1.76 -19.38 3.46
N PRO A 236 -2.34 -18.36 4.08
CA PRO A 236 -3.80 -18.24 4.18
C PRO A 236 -4.53 -18.27 2.84
N TRP A 237 -3.84 -17.96 1.74
CA TRP A 237 -4.36 -17.95 0.36
C TRP A 237 -4.09 -19.25 -0.42
N GLY A 238 -3.49 -20.27 0.19
CA GLY A 238 -3.18 -21.56 -0.43
C GLY A 238 -1.69 -21.81 -0.63
N SER A 239 -1.32 -22.47 -1.75
CA SER A 239 0.07 -22.74 -2.11
C SER A 239 0.87 -21.43 -2.21
N ALA A 240 2.05 -21.40 -1.60
CA ALA A 240 2.89 -20.19 -1.60
C ALA A 240 3.48 -19.93 -3.00
N VAL A 241 3.78 -18.67 -3.30
CA VAL A 241 4.59 -18.29 -4.47
C VAL A 241 5.97 -18.96 -4.34
N ASN A 242 6.48 -19.51 -5.42
CA ASN A 242 7.71 -20.29 -5.43
C ASN A 242 8.95 -19.40 -5.36
N LEU A 243 9.47 -19.16 -4.17
CA LEU A 243 10.66 -18.34 -3.95
C LEU A 243 11.92 -19.17 -3.66
N ASP A 244 11.79 -20.48 -3.38
CA ASP A 244 12.93 -21.30 -2.91
C ASP A 244 12.97 -22.75 -3.42
N ALA A 245 11.95 -23.20 -4.17
CA ALA A 245 11.92 -24.53 -4.78
C ALA A 245 12.53 -24.51 -6.21
N PRO A 246 12.66 -25.67 -6.91
CA PRO A 246 13.11 -25.71 -8.30
C PRO A 246 12.31 -24.76 -9.20
N GLY A 247 13.01 -23.98 -10.04
CA GLY A 247 12.42 -22.97 -10.92
C GLY A 247 12.19 -21.61 -10.25
N SER A 248 12.51 -21.45 -8.98
CA SER A 248 12.29 -20.19 -8.24
C SER A 248 13.10 -19.00 -8.76
N ASP A 249 14.22 -19.20 -9.44
CA ASP A 249 14.98 -18.08 -10.00
C ASP A 249 14.14 -17.28 -11.01
N GLU A 250 13.45 -17.96 -11.92
CA GLU A 250 12.59 -17.32 -12.93
C GLU A 250 11.33 -16.69 -12.31
N VAL A 251 10.79 -17.28 -11.23
CA VAL A 251 9.66 -16.71 -10.50
C VAL A 251 10.09 -15.43 -9.76
N ARG A 252 11.25 -15.44 -9.14
CA ARG A 252 11.81 -14.24 -8.50
C ARG A 252 12.09 -13.15 -9.53
N ASP A 253 12.66 -13.49 -10.68
CA ASP A 253 12.89 -12.54 -11.78
C ASP A 253 11.57 -12.00 -12.36
N TYR A 254 10.52 -12.81 -12.40
CA TYR A 254 9.16 -12.37 -12.75
C TYR A 254 8.63 -11.29 -11.80
N LEU A 255 8.72 -11.51 -10.48
CA LEU A 255 8.25 -10.58 -9.46
C LEU A 255 9.11 -9.31 -9.38
N VAL A 256 10.44 -9.47 -9.40
CA VAL A 256 11.37 -8.32 -9.44
C VAL A 256 11.13 -7.47 -10.69
N GLY A 257 10.97 -8.13 -11.85
CA GLY A 257 10.68 -7.44 -13.12
C GLY A 257 9.37 -6.64 -13.05
N SER A 258 8.30 -7.21 -12.46
CA SER A 258 7.03 -6.50 -12.21
C SER A 258 7.26 -5.26 -11.36
N ALA A 259 7.92 -5.39 -10.21
CA ALA A 259 8.23 -4.26 -9.34
C ALA A 259 9.02 -3.15 -10.05
N LEU A 260 10.05 -3.54 -10.82
CA LEU A 260 10.86 -2.57 -11.56
C LEU A 260 10.09 -1.91 -12.71
N SER A 261 9.12 -2.59 -13.33
CA SER A 261 8.30 -1.99 -14.38
C SER A 261 7.43 -0.85 -13.82
N TRP A 262 6.82 -1.02 -12.65
CA TRP A 262 6.08 0.04 -11.98
C TRP A 262 6.95 1.27 -11.71
N LEU A 263 8.14 1.07 -11.16
CA LEU A 263 9.07 2.16 -10.81
C LEU A 263 9.69 2.84 -12.05
N ARG A 264 9.96 2.08 -13.13
CA ARG A 264 10.64 2.57 -14.33
C ARG A 264 9.65 3.09 -15.37
N ASP A 265 8.65 2.26 -15.76
CA ASP A 265 7.82 2.51 -16.93
C ASP A 265 6.59 3.37 -16.60
N TYR A 266 6.08 3.24 -15.36
CA TYR A 266 5.00 4.08 -14.83
C TYR A 266 5.50 5.22 -13.93
N ARG A 267 6.81 5.27 -13.65
CA ARG A 267 7.50 6.30 -12.85
C ARG A 267 6.95 6.49 -11.44
N VAL A 268 6.34 5.48 -10.81
CA VAL A 268 5.99 5.58 -9.39
C VAL A 268 7.26 5.72 -8.54
N ASP A 269 7.16 6.33 -7.36
CA ASP A 269 8.30 6.70 -6.51
C ASP A 269 8.60 5.64 -5.45
N GLY A 270 7.62 4.81 -5.11
CA GLY A 270 7.77 3.72 -4.16
C GLY A 270 6.74 2.63 -4.35
N LEU A 271 6.99 1.49 -3.70
CA LEU A 271 6.03 0.38 -3.62
C LEU A 271 5.72 0.06 -2.16
N ARG A 272 4.44 -0.18 -1.87
CA ARG A 272 4.00 -0.89 -0.68
C ARG A 272 3.88 -2.36 -1.06
N LEU A 273 4.48 -3.24 -0.28
CA LEU A 273 4.48 -4.68 -0.50
C LEU A 273 3.51 -5.33 0.47
N ASP A 274 2.45 -5.91 -0.08
CA ASP A 274 1.40 -6.60 0.67
C ASP A 274 1.95 -7.84 1.38
N ALA A 275 1.55 -8.04 2.64
CA ALA A 275 1.78 -9.22 3.47
C ALA A 275 3.17 -9.87 3.29
N VAL A 276 4.26 -9.09 3.44
CA VAL A 276 5.63 -9.58 3.19
C VAL A 276 6.01 -10.78 4.07
N HIS A 277 5.32 -10.99 5.18
CA HIS A 277 5.49 -12.16 6.05
C HIS A 277 5.00 -13.48 5.42
N ALA A 278 4.18 -13.41 4.37
CA ALA A 278 3.73 -14.56 3.59
C ALA A 278 4.65 -14.89 2.40
N LEU A 279 5.67 -14.07 2.13
CA LEU A 279 6.74 -14.37 1.17
C LEU A 279 7.74 -15.34 1.82
N VAL A 280 7.39 -16.63 1.86
CA VAL A 280 8.21 -17.65 2.50
C VAL A 280 9.40 -18.00 1.62
N ASP A 281 10.60 -17.76 2.13
CA ASP A 281 11.86 -17.98 1.40
C ASP A 281 12.94 -18.49 2.35
N THR A 282 13.47 -19.68 2.06
CA THR A 282 14.53 -20.33 2.84
C THR A 282 15.92 -20.23 2.20
N ARG A 283 16.07 -19.45 1.12
CA ARG A 283 17.35 -19.24 0.45
C ARG A 283 18.27 -18.33 1.28
N ALA A 284 19.56 -18.43 1.02
CA ALA A 284 20.58 -17.62 1.70
C ALA A 284 20.41 -16.12 1.46
N VAL A 285 19.95 -15.72 0.26
CA VAL A 285 19.53 -14.36 -0.06
C VAL A 285 18.01 -14.35 -0.15
N HIS A 286 17.35 -13.71 0.81
CA HIS A 286 15.90 -13.61 0.85
C HIS A 286 15.36 -12.78 -0.33
N PHE A 287 14.16 -13.11 -0.82
CA PHE A 287 13.54 -12.41 -1.93
C PHE A 287 13.46 -10.88 -1.73
N LEU A 288 13.07 -10.44 -0.53
CA LEU A 288 13.01 -9.00 -0.20
C LEU A 288 14.38 -8.33 -0.26
N GLU A 289 15.45 -9.05 0.10
CA GLU A 289 16.82 -8.55 -0.02
C GLU A 289 17.22 -8.39 -1.49
N GLN A 290 16.89 -9.37 -2.35
CA GLN A 290 17.09 -9.29 -3.79
C GLN A 290 16.31 -8.14 -4.41
N LEU A 291 15.03 -7.99 -4.06
CA LEU A 291 14.17 -6.91 -4.54
C LEU A 291 14.71 -5.53 -4.12
N SER A 292 15.07 -5.39 -2.85
CA SER A 292 15.67 -4.14 -2.32
C SER A 292 16.94 -3.76 -3.09
N ALA A 293 17.83 -4.75 -3.38
CA ALA A 293 19.03 -4.51 -4.18
C ALA A 293 18.73 -4.06 -5.61
N ALA A 294 17.71 -4.66 -6.23
CA ALA A 294 17.30 -4.30 -7.59
C ALA A 294 16.72 -2.87 -7.66
N VAL A 295 15.90 -2.50 -6.68
CA VAL A 295 15.31 -1.15 -6.58
C VAL A 295 16.39 -0.10 -6.32
N GLU A 296 17.35 -0.37 -5.42
CA GLU A 296 18.49 0.53 -5.19
C GLU A 296 19.34 0.73 -6.45
N SER A 297 19.58 -0.33 -7.22
CA SER A 297 20.29 -0.25 -8.50
C SER A 297 19.51 0.63 -9.51
N LEU A 298 18.20 0.48 -9.59
CA LEU A 298 17.35 1.32 -10.45
C LEU A 298 17.36 2.79 -9.98
N ALA A 299 17.29 3.03 -8.68
CA ALA A 299 17.36 4.37 -8.10
C ALA A 299 18.68 5.07 -8.46
N ALA A 300 19.81 4.35 -8.32
CA ALA A 300 21.12 4.86 -8.71
C ALA A 300 21.20 5.17 -10.22
N GLY A 301 20.62 4.29 -11.06
CA GLY A 301 20.61 4.49 -12.52
C GLY A 301 19.72 5.63 -12.99
N THR A 302 18.61 5.90 -12.30
CA THR A 302 17.65 6.97 -12.64
C THR A 302 17.93 8.30 -11.95
N GLY A 303 18.76 8.30 -10.89
CA GLY A 303 19.02 9.47 -10.06
C GLY A 303 17.81 9.91 -9.20
N ARG A 304 16.77 9.08 -9.09
CA ARG A 304 15.59 9.35 -8.26
C ARG A 304 15.61 8.52 -6.99
N PRO A 305 15.24 9.06 -5.83
CA PRO A 305 14.97 8.24 -4.65
C PRO A 305 13.78 7.32 -4.94
N LEU A 306 14.00 6.01 -4.81
CA LEU A 306 12.96 4.98 -4.87
C LEU A 306 12.97 4.24 -3.53
N PHE A 307 11.82 3.77 -3.07
CA PHE A 307 11.72 3.13 -1.77
C PHE A 307 10.69 2.00 -1.73
N LEU A 308 10.86 1.11 -0.74
CA LEU A 308 9.99 -0.03 -0.47
C LEU A 308 9.42 0.07 0.94
N ILE A 309 8.11 -0.08 1.07
CA ILE A 309 7.38 -0.16 2.32
C ILE A 309 6.84 -1.59 2.46
N GLY A 310 7.11 -2.28 3.57
CA GLY A 310 6.55 -3.60 3.81
C GLY A 310 5.35 -3.54 4.74
N GLU A 311 4.30 -4.28 4.41
CA GLU A 311 3.30 -4.65 5.39
C GLU A 311 3.69 -5.96 6.06
N SER A 312 3.86 -5.94 7.37
CA SER A 312 4.18 -7.13 8.15
C SER A 312 3.65 -7.02 9.55
N ASP A 313 2.91 -8.02 9.97
CA ASP A 313 2.39 -8.13 11.33
C ASP A 313 3.38 -8.76 12.32
N LEU A 314 4.59 -9.13 11.87
CA LEU A 314 5.54 -9.87 12.69
C LEU A 314 6.26 -9.01 13.72
N ASN A 315 6.29 -7.70 13.57
CA ASN A 315 7.13 -6.80 14.37
C ASN A 315 8.61 -7.25 14.37
N ASP A 316 9.12 -7.58 13.17
CA ASP A 316 10.50 -8.03 12.98
C ASP A 316 11.38 -6.87 12.47
N PRO A 317 12.36 -6.42 13.26
CA PRO A 317 13.27 -5.35 12.86
C PRO A 317 14.06 -5.65 11.58
N ARG A 318 14.27 -6.93 11.22
CA ARG A 318 15.04 -7.31 10.02
C ARG A 318 14.42 -6.77 8.75
N VAL A 319 13.09 -6.61 8.71
CA VAL A 319 12.39 -6.09 7.53
C VAL A 319 12.98 -4.74 7.12
N ILE A 320 13.18 -3.84 8.08
CA ILE A 320 13.66 -2.46 7.87
C ILE A 320 15.14 -2.25 8.25
N THR A 321 15.86 -3.30 8.59
CA THR A 321 17.31 -3.24 8.82
C THR A 321 18.02 -3.25 7.47
N PRO A 322 19.04 -2.38 7.26
CA PRO A 322 19.83 -2.39 6.03
C PRO A 322 20.47 -3.76 5.74
N ARG A 323 20.62 -4.09 4.47
CA ARG A 323 21.20 -5.37 4.01
C ARG A 323 22.63 -5.57 4.55
N GLU A 324 23.42 -4.51 4.58
CA GLU A 324 24.80 -4.52 5.11
C GLU A 324 24.86 -4.84 6.60
N ALA A 325 23.74 -4.65 7.31
CA ALA A 325 23.58 -5.01 8.72
C ALA A 325 22.83 -6.34 8.92
N GLY A 326 22.62 -7.11 7.85
CA GLY A 326 21.96 -8.42 7.90
C GLY A 326 20.43 -8.36 7.93
N GLY A 327 19.85 -7.27 7.47
CA GLY A 327 18.41 -7.12 7.30
C GLY A 327 17.93 -7.36 5.87
N LEU A 328 16.64 -7.15 5.63
CA LEU A 328 16.00 -7.35 4.32
C LEU A 328 16.03 -6.08 3.45
N GLY A 329 16.37 -4.93 4.05
CA GLY A 329 16.68 -3.71 3.34
C GLY A 329 15.48 -2.89 2.87
N LEU A 330 14.26 -3.13 3.38
CA LEU A 330 13.13 -2.25 3.09
C LEU A 330 13.32 -0.91 3.80
N ASP A 331 12.75 0.15 3.22
CA ASP A 331 12.89 1.51 3.74
C ASP A 331 11.97 1.77 4.92
N ALA A 332 10.79 1.16 4.92
CA ALA A 332 9.85 1.28 6.01
C ALA A 332 8.92 0.06 6.14
N GLN A 333 8.17 0.05 7.25
CA GLN A 333 7.18 -0.98 7.57
C GLN A 333 5.98 -0.34 8.25
N TRP A 334 4.79 -0.86 7.98
CA TRP A 334 3.55 -0.51 8.70
C TRP A 334 3.66 -0.87 10.17
N SER A 335 3.07 -0.05 11.05
CA SER A 335 3.01 -0.27 12.50
C SER A 335 1.56 -0.40 12.95
N ASP A 336 0.98 -1.60 12.77
CA ASP A 336 -0.38 -1.91 13.23
C ASP A 336 -0.55 -1.69 14.73
N ASP A 337 0.51 -1.96 15.52
CA ASP A 337 0.47 -1.76 16.97
C ASP A 337 0.17 -0.31 17.34
N LEU A 338 0.60 0.69 16.54
CA LEU A 338 0.24 2.08 16.80
C LEU A 338 -1.25 2.31 16.57
N HIS A 339 -1.78 1.83 15.45
CA HIS A 339 -3.22 1.88 15.18
C HIS A 339 -4.00 1.21 16.30
N HIS A 340 -3.64 -0.02 16.68
CA HIS A 340 -4.36 -0.79 17.70
C HIS A 340 -4.38 -0.08 19.06
N CYS A 341 -3.26 0.50 19.49
CA CYS A 341 -3.20 1.29 20.72
C CYS A 341 -4.07 2.56 20.64
N LEU A 342 -4.00 3.29 19.50
CA LEU A 342 -4.80 4.49 19.27
C LEU A 342 -6.29 4.15 19.25
N HIS A 343 -6.67 3.15 18.49
CA HIS A 343 -8.05 2.72 18.37
C HIS A 343 -8.64 2.34 19.73
N ALA A 344 -7.97 1.46 20.48
CA ALA A 344 -8.40 1.07 21.82
C ALA A 344 -8.47 2.26 22.79
N ALA A 345 -7.51 3.21 22.71
CA ALA A 345 -7.53 4.40 23.56
C ALA A 345 -8.69 5.35 23.25
N LEU A 346 -9.09 5.46 21.99
CA LEU A 346 -10.12 6.40 21.53
C LEU A 346 -11.53 5.82 21.64
N THR A 347 -11.71 4.54 21.29
CA THR A 347 -13.02 3.88 21.20
C THR A 347 -13.37 3.05 22.42
N GLY A 348 -12.36 2.49 23.11
CA GLY A 348 -12.55 1.50 24.18
C GLY A 348 -12.84 0.09 23.68
N GLU A 349 -12.77 -0.16 22.37
CA GLU A 349 -12.94 -1.51 21.80
C GLU A 349 -11.82 -2.45 22.25
N ASP A 350 -12.19 -3.68 22.61
CA ASP A 350 -11.32 -4.71 23.19
C ASP A 350 -11.45 -6.09 22.56
N GLN A 351 -12.23 -6.20 21.45
CA GLN A 351 -12.51 -7.49 20.79
C GLN A 351 -11.31 -7.95 19.95
N ALA A 352 -11.22 -9.26 19.75
CA ALA A 352 -10.24 -9.92 18.89
C ALA A 352 -8.80 -9.46 19.16
N TYR A 353 -8.09 -8.94 18.15
CA TYR A 353 -6.71 -8.51 18.30
C TYR A 353 -6.54 -7.23 19.14
N TYR A 354 -7.60 -6.45 19.42
CA TYR A 354 -7.54 -5.28 20.29
C TYR A 354 -7.38 -5.61 21.78
N GLY A 355 -7.67 -6.84 22.21
CA GLY A 355 -7.72 -7.23 23.63
C GLY A 355 -6.49 -6.83 24.45
N ASP A 356 -5.29 -7.15 23.98
CA ASP A 356 -4.05 -6.80 24.71
C ASP A 356 -3.83 -5.27 24.78
N PHE A 357 -4.22 -4.54 23.74
CA PHE A 357 -4.05 -3.08 23.65
C PHE A 357 -5.06 -2.32 24.52
N ALA A 358 -6.23 -2.89 24.76
CA ALA A 358 -7.30 -2.27 25.55
C ALA A 358 -7.09 -2.38 27.07
N VAL A 359 -6.20 -3.25 27.54
CA VAL A 359 -5.95 -3.43 28.98
C VAL A 359 -5.44 -2.12 29.65
N ARG A 360 -4.49 -1.45 29.00
CA ARG A 360 -3.95 -0.14 29.41
C ARG A 360 -3.59 0.68 28.17
N PRO A 361 -4.59 1.18 27.45
CA PRO A 361 -4.42 1.71 26.10
C PRO A 361 -3.47 2.92 26.03
N LEU A 362 -3.51 3.85 26.99
CA LEU A 362 -2.62 5.02 26.99
C LEU A 362 -1.17 4.64 27.33
N THR A 363 -0.98 3.72 28.27
CA THR A 363 0.34 3.16 28.59
C THR A 363 0.91 2.40 27.40
N GLY A 364 0.06 1.62 26.71
CA GLY A 364 0.39 0.92 25.47
C GLY A 364 0.80 1.88 24.36
N LEU A 365 0.02 2.94 24.17
CA LEU A 365 0.27 3.98 23.18
C LEU A 365 1.59 4.72 23.45
N ALA A 366 1.83 5.15 24.70
CA ALA A 366 3.07 5.80 25.08
C ALA A 366 4.29 4.89 24.84
N ARG A 367 4.13 3.58 25.11
CA ARG A 367 5.16 2.59 24.80
C ARG A 367 5.42 2.47 23.29
N THR A 368 4.38 2.31 22.50
CA THR A 368 4.49 2.13 21.05
C THR A 368 5.13 3.35 20.39
N LEU A 369 4.69 4.56 20.74
CA LEU A 369 5.28 5.80 20.26
C LEU A 369 6.77 5.94 20.59
N THR A 370 7.23 5.36 21.73
CA THR A 370 8.63 5.49 22.17
C THR A 370 9.50 4.30 21.81
N ARG A 371 8.92 3.12 21.49
CA ARG A 371 9.65 1.88 21.26
C ARG A 371 9.46 1.28 19.86
N GLY A 372 8.50 1.79 19.10
CA GLY A 372 8.15 1.31 17.74
C GLY A 372 6.97 0.35 17.74
N TRP A 373 6.93 -0.61 18.65
CA TRP A 373 5.86 -1.60 18.78
C TRP A 373 5.41 -1.81 20.22
N TYR A 374 4.17 -2.25 20.39
CA TYR A 374 3.62 -2.74 21.63
C TYR A 374 4.13 -4.15 21.94
N HIS A 375 3.95 -5.07 20.97
CA HIS A 375 4.47 -6.43 21.03
C HIS A 375 5.93 -6.47 20.55
N ASP A 376 6.85 -6.31 21.46
CA ASP A 376 8.29 -6.30 21.22
C ASP A 376 9.01 -7.47 21.93
N GLY A 377 8.45 -8.67 21.84
CA GLY A 377 8.88 -9.87 22.54
C GLY A 377 7.97 -10.22 23.72
N ARG A 378 6.75 -9.71 23.74
CA ARG A 378 5.74 -9.97 24.77
C ARG A 378 4.77 -11.06 24.37
N TRP A 379 4.06 -11.60 25.36
CA TRP A 379 2.91 -12.45 25.10
C TRP A 379 1.82 -11.67 24.36
N CYS A 380 1.29 -12.28 23.32
CA CYS A 380 0.13 -11.80 22.57
C CYS A 380 -1.01 -12.79 22.78
N SER A 381 -2.11 -12.35 23.42
CA SER A 381 -3.24 -13.21 23.76
C SER A 381 -3.96 -13.70 22.51
N PHE A 382 -4.13 -12.82 21.52
CA PHE A 382 -4.76 -13.15 20.24
C PHE A 382 -4.00 -14.24 19.46
N ARG A 383 -2.65 -14.20 19.49
CA ARG A 383 -1.82 -15.21 18.80
C ARG A 383 -1.50 -16.42 19.67
N GLY A 384 -1.80 -16.38 20.99
CA GLY A 384 -1.49 -17.45 21.93
C GLY A 384 0.02 -17.75 22.06
N ARG A 385 0.90 -16.75 21.79
CA ARG A 385 2.36 -16.91 21.83
C ARG A 385 3.07 -15.57 22.05
N THR A 386 4.36 -15.63 22.37
CA THR A 386 5.25 -14.46 22.35
C THR A 386 5.34 -13.91 20.93
N HIS A 387 5.26 -12.58 20.78
CA HIS A 387 5.22 -11.90 19.50
C HIS A 387 6.15 -10.69 19.43
N GLY A 388 6.67 -10.44 18.25
CA GLY A 388 7.55 -9.31 17.94
C GLY A 388 8.96 -9.45 18.51
N ARG A 389 9.76 -8.45 18.24
CA ARG A 389 11.14 -8.31 18.69
C ARG A 389 11.45 -6.83 18.94
N PRO A 390 12.25 -6.48 19.99
CA PRO A 390 12.61 -5.10 20.26
C PRO A 390 13.35 -4.44 19.08
N LEU A 391 13.00 -3.18 18.79
CA LEU A 391 13.77 -2.31 17.91
C LEU A 391 14.99 -1.73 18.65
N ASP A 392 16.11 -1.59 17.95
CA ASP A 392 17.22 -0.77 18.42
C ASP A 392 16.90 0.72 18.20
N ARG A 393 16.42 1.39 19.24
CA ARG A 393 16.01 2.80 19.22
C ARG A 393 17.12 3.78 18.88
N GLN A 394 18.39 3.37 19.05
CA GLN A 394 19.56 4.22 18.74
C GLN A 394 19.91 4.16 17.25
N ARG A 395 19.61 3.04 16.58
CA ARG A 395 19.99 2.78 15.20
C ARG A 395 18.84 2.86 14.22
N THR A 396 17.62 2.56 14.67
CA THR A 396 16.45 2.57 13.79
C THR A 396 15.83 3.96 13.76
N PRO A 397 15.87 4.66 12.60
CA PRO A 397 15.17 5.93 12.45
C PRO A 397 13.65 5.74 12.56
N ALA A 398 12.99 6.66 13.27
CA ALA A 398 11.55 6.56 13.53
C ALA A 398 10.69 6.58 12.26
N HIS A 399 11.15 7.27 11.19
CA HIS A 399 10.45 7.33 9.90
C HIS A 399 10.40 5.99 9.16
N ARG A 400 11.15 4.96 9.60
CA ARG A 400 11.05 3.60 9.06
C ARG A 400 9.82 2.85 9.54
N LEU A 401 9.01 3.45 10.40
CA LEU A 401 7.69 2.94 10.79
C LEU A 401 6.61 3.88 10.24
N LEU A 402 5.56 3.34 9.64
CA LEU A 402 4.37 4.09 9.29
C LEU A 402 3.37 4.03 10.44
N GLY A 403 2.80 5.20 10.74
CA GLY A 403 1.77 5.32 11.77
C GLY A 403 0.50 5.93 11.20
N TYR A 404 -0.64 5.38 11.56
CA TYR A 404 -1.94 5.76 11.04
C TYR A 404 -3.04 5.59 12.07
N LEU A 405 -4.12 6.33 11.88
CA LEU A 405 -5.35 6.18 12.65
C LEU A 405 -6.26 5.13 12.03
N GLN A 406 -6.28 5.04 10.70
CA GLN A 406 -7.03 4.09 9.90
C GLN A 406 -6.25 3.73 8.64
N THR A 407 -6.53 2.55 8.07
CA THR A 407 -6.22 2.16 6.70
C THR A 407 -7.42 1.45 6.09
N HIS A 408 -7.31 1.07 4.82
CA HIS A 408 -8.33 0.24 4.16
C HIS A 408 -8.62 -1.06 4.95
N ASP A 409 -7.58 -1.65 5.55
CA ASP A 409 -7.67 -2.93 6.26
C ASP A 409 -8.50 -2.84 7.54
N GLN A 410 -8.17 -1.92 8.44
CA GLN A 410 -8.88 -1.83 9.72
C GLN A 410 -10.32 -1.36 9.54
N VAL A 411 -10.59 -0.55 8.52
CA VAL A 411 -11.96 -0.13 8.21
C VAL A 411 -12.72 -1.25 7.49
N GLY A 412 -12.14 -1.80 6.43
CA GLY A 412 -12.81 -2.76 5.56
C GLY A 412 -13.00 -4.14 6.16
N ASN A 413 -12.19 -4.50 7.17
CA ASN A 413 -12.35 -5.75 7.92
C ASN A 413 -13.36 -5.64 9.08
N ARG A 414 -14.07 -4.51 9.22
CA ARG A 414 -15.25 -4.42 10.08
C ARG A 414 -16.50 -4.94 9.37
N ALA A 415 -17.47 -5.44 10.13
CA ALA A 415 -18.67 -6.08 9.56
C ALA A 415 -19.40 -5.20 8.54
N THR A 416 -19.53 -3.91 8.84
CA THR A 416 -20.24 -2.92 8.01
C THR A 416 -19.29 -1.93 7.31
N GLY A 417 -17.97 -2.11 7.48
CA GLY A 417 -16.98 -1.17 6.95
C GLY A 417 -17.05 0.22 7.57
N ASP A 418 -17.53 0.30 8.80
CA ASP A 418 -17.71 1.58 9.51
C ASP A 418 -16.36 2.18 9.90
N ARG A 419 -16.20 3.46 9.60
CA ARG A 419 -15.02 4.23 9.97
C ARG A 419 -15.07 4.60 11.45
N ILE A 420 -13.90 4.83 12.04
CA ILE A 420 -13.80 5.33 13.42
C ILE A 420 -14.61 6.64 13.61
N SER A 421 -14.75 7.43 12.56
CA SER A 421 -15.54 8.68 12.53
C SER A 421 -17.05 8.46 12.68
N ALA A 422 -17.57 7.26 12.39
CA ALA A 422 -19.02 7.00 12.45
C ALA A 422 -19.57 7.04 13.87
N GLY A 423 -18.78 6.70 14.88
CA GLY A 423 -19.23 6.65 16.27
C GLY A 423 -18.44 7.52 17.25
N LEU A 424 -17.36 8.15 16.82
CA LEU A 424 -16.44 8.86 17.71
C LEU A 424 -16.69 10.38 17.71
N ASP A 425 -16.61 10.98 18.90
CA ASP A 425 -16.65 12.45 19.04
C ASP A 425 -15.55 13.10 18.17
N PRO A 426 -15.85 14.12 17.36
CA PRO A 426 -14.86 14.80 16.52
C PRO A 426 -13.64 15.34 17.28
N ARG A 427 -13.78 15.63 18.58
CA ARG A 427 -12.66 16.05 19.43
C ARG A 427 -11.68 14.92 19.72
N LEU A 428 -12.16 13.68 19.83
CA LEU A 428 -11.31 12.49 19.95
C LEU A 428 -10.64 12.13 18.62
N LEU A 429 -11.33 12.30 17.49
CA LEU A 429 -10.70 12.20 16.17
C LEU A 429 -9.56 13.21 16.02
N ALA A 430 -9.78 14.45 16.45
CA ALA A 430 -8.75 15.49 16.43
C ALA A 430 -7.55 15.14 17.32
N ALA A 431 -7.77 14.49 18.47
CA ALA A 431 -6.70 14.01 19.35
C ALA A 431 -5.89 12.88 18.69
N GLY A 432 -6.56 11.91 18.07
CA GLY A 432 -5.92 10.84 17.31
C GLY A 432 -5.05 11.38 16.17
N ALA A 433 -5.61 12.28 15.36
CA ALA A 433 -4.88 12.96 14.28
C ALA A 433 -3.63 13.69 14.79
N ALA A 434 -3.75 14.41 15.93
CA ALA A 434 -2.61 15.12 16.51
C ALA A 434 -1.49 14.15 16.92
N LEU A 435 -1.82 13.02 17.54
CA LEU A 435 -0.84 12.02 17.98
C LEU A 435 -0.15 11.34 16.79
N VAL A 436 -0.86 11.08 15.69
CA VAL A 436 -0.26 10.55 14.45
C VAL A 436 0.63 11.59 13.78
N LEU A 437 0.11 12.80 13.53
CA LEU A 437 0.79 13.81 12.70
C LEU A 437 1.93 14.55 13.43
N THR A 438 1.93 14.60 14.76
CA THR A 438 3.07 15.09 15.55
C THR A 438 3.95 13.95 16.10
N GLY A 439 3.53 12.72 15.87
CA GLY A 439 4.24 11.51 16.26
C GLY A 439 5.57 11.31 15.53
N PRO A 440 6.37 10.34 15.98
CA PRO A 440 7.71 10.10 15.43
C PRO A 440 7.71 9.38 14.09
N PHE A 441 6.66 8.63 13.78
CA PHE A 441 6.59 7.78 12.60
C PHE A 441 6.24 8.57 11.34
N THR A 442 6.45 7.97 10.19
CA THR A 442 5.92 8.50 8.92
C THR A 442 4.40 8.36 8.95
N PRO A 443 3.65 9.48 8.90
CA PRO A 443 2.19 9.40 8.96
C PRO A 443 1.60 8.93 7.64
N MET A 444 0.53 8.13 7.74
CA MET A 444 -0.34 7.79 6.63
C MET A 444 -1.78 8.09 7.00
N LEU A 445 -2.53 8.66 6.06
CA LEU A 445 -3.95 8.99 6.17
C LEU A 445 -4.73 8.12 5.20
N PHE A 446 -5.86 7.59 5.61
CA PHE A 446 -6.78 6.89 4.71
C PHE A 446 -7.79 7.87 4.10
N MET A 447 -8.08 7.74 2.81
CA MET A 447 -8.98 8.63 2.06
C MET A 447 -10.25 8.98 2.83
N GLY A 448 -10.51 10.28 3.01
CA GLY A 448 -11.66 10.81 3.74
C GLY A 448 -11.46 10.93 5.27
N GLU A 449 -10.33 10.44 5.80
CA GLU A 449 -10.01 10.55 7.22
C GLU A 449 -9.91 12.01 7.66
N GLU A 450 -9.33 12.86 6.83
CA GLU A 450 -9.02 14.25 7.13
C GLU A 450 -10.26 15.13 7.37
N TRP A 451 -11.42 14.70 6.91
CA TRP A 451 -12.69 15.37 7.28
C TRP A 451 -13.61 14.47 8.11
N GLY A 452 -13.16 13.26 8.48
CA GLY A 452 -13.97 12.30 9.21
C GLY A 452 -15.16 11.82 8.38
N ALA A 453 -14.92 11.34 7.17
CA ALA A 453 -15.95 10.85 6.27
C ALA A 453 -16.89 9.86 6.97
N HIS A 454 -18.19 9.97 6.70
CA HIS A 454 -19.20 9.04 7.19
C HIS A 454 -19.42 7.87 6.23
N THR A 455 -18.99 8.02 4.96
CA THR A 455 -19.06 6.95 3.98
C THR A 455 -18.30 5.72 4.49
N PRO A 456 -18.91 4.55 4.60
CA PRO A 456 -18.22 3.33 4.99
C PRO A 456 -17.20 2.93 3.92
N TRP A 457 -16.25 2.09 4.32
CA TRP A 457 -15.38 1.38 3.39
C TRP A 457 -15.62 -0.12 3.57
N GLN A 458 -16.47 -0.68 2.73
CA GLN A 458 -16.94 -2.06 2.86
C GLN A 458 -16.06 -3.03 2.05
N PHE A 459 -16.06 -4.29 2.43
CA PHE A 459 -15.47 -5.33 1.59
C PHE A 459 -16.40 -5.60 0.41
N PHE A 460 -15.92 -5.38 -0.82
CA PHE A 460 -16.66 -5.59 -2.05
C PHE A 460 -15.81 -6.32 -3.09
N THR A 461 -16.45 -7.17 -3.89
CA THR A 461 -15.86 -7.97 -4.96
C THR A 461 -16.84 -8.06 -6.15
N ASP A 462 -16.34 -8.46 -7.32
CA ASP A 462 -17.15 -8.68 -8.54
C ASP A 462 -16.72 -9.99 -9.23
N HIS A 463 -16.76 -11.09 -8.47
CA HIS A 463 -16.41 -12.40 -9.01
C HIS A 463 -17.42 -12.87 -10.03
N GLN A 464 -16.95 -13.24 -11.22
CA GLN A 464 -17.78 -13.69 -12.33
C GLN A 464 -18.18 -15.17 -12.22
N ASP A 465 -17.44 -15.97 -11.43
CA ASP A 465 -17.79 -17.34 -11.09
C ASP A 465 -18.87 -17.37 -9.99
N PRO A 466 -20.09 -17.89 -10.26
CA PRO A 466 -21.17 -17.90 -9.28
C PRO A 466 -20.85 -18.72 -8.02
N ALA A 467 -20.05 -19.79 -8.15
CA ALA A 467 -19.68 -20.63 -7.00
C ALA A 467 -18.71 -19.90 -6.08
N LEU A 468 -17.72 -19.20 -6.65
CA LEU A 468 -16.79 -18.37 -5.90
C LEU A 468 -17.52 -17.18 -5.24
N ALA A 469 -18.40 -16.49 -5.98
CA ALA A 469 -19.22 -15.40 -5.48
C ALA A 469 -20.02 -15.81 -4.24
N GLU A 470 -20.68 -16.99 -4.29
CA GLU A 470 -21.43 -17.52 -3.15
C GLU A 470 -20.52 -17.95 -1.99
N ALA A 471 -19.34 -18.52 -2.29
CA ALA A 471 -18.37 -18.89 -1.26
C ALA A 471 -17.85 -17.66 -0.50
N VAL A 472 -17.55 -16.57 -1.20
CA VAL A 472 -17.12 -15.30 -0.60
C VAL A 472 -18.22 -14.70 0.26
N ARG A 473 -19.46 -14.63 -0.24
CA ARG A 473 -20.63 -14.14 0.51
C ARG A 473 -20.84 -14.93 1.81
N THR A 474 -20.84 -16.25 1.70
CA THR A 474 -21.06 -17.16 2.85
C THR A 474 -19.89 -17.07 3.83
N GLY A 475 -18.65 -17.00 3.33
CA GLY A 475 -17.44 -16.84 4.13
C GLY A 475 -17.48 -15.58 4.99
N ARG A 476 -17.79 -14.44 4.37
CA ARG A 476 -17.88 -13.15 5.07
C ARG A 476 -18.95 -13.14 6.16
N ARG A 477 -20.15 -13.64 5.87
CA ARG A 477 -21.23 -13.76 6.87
C ARG A 477 -20.86 -14.67 8.04
N ARG A 478 -20.16 -15.79 7.77
CA ARG A 478 -19.70 -16.72 8.81
C ARG A 478 -18.65 -16.11 9.72
N GLU A 479 -17.72 -15.35 9.16
CA GLU A 479 -16.69 -14.63 9.90
C GLU A 479 -17.33 -13.75 10.98
N PHE A 480 -18.28 -12.91 10.60
CA PHE A 480 -18.91 -11.97 11.54
C PHE A 480 -20.00 -12.58 12.42
N ALA A 481 -20.61 -13.69 12.03
CA ALA A 481 -21.49 -14.44 12.92
C ALA A 481 -20.77 -14.90 14.21
N GLY A 482 -19.48 -15.27 14.08
CA GLY A 482 -18.62 -15.59 15.22
C GLY A 482 -18.38 -14.40 16.17
N HIS A 483 -18.63 -13.17 15.72
CA HIS A 483 -18.51 -11.92 16.50
C HIS A 483 -19.86 -11.35 16.96
N GLY A 484 -20.96 -12.11 16.80
CA GLY A 484 -22.29 -11.73 17.29
C GLY A 484 -23.13 -10.89 16.33
N TRP A 485 -22.71 -10.72 15.07
CA TRP A 485 -23.49 -10.04 14.04
C TRP A 485 -24.52 -10.97 13.42
N ALA A 486 -25.73 -10.47 13.16
CA ALA A 486 -26.69 -11.23 12.38
C ALA A 486 -26.23 -11.27 10.90
N PRO A 487 -26.39 -12.41 10.21
CA PRO A 487 -25.93 -12.55 8.81
C PRO A 487 -26.49 -11.49 7.85
N ASP A 488 -27.69 -10.99 8.11
CA ASP A 488 -28.37 -9.99 7.29
C ASP A 488 -27.85 -8.55 7.55
N ASP A 489 -27.13 -8.34 8.66
CA ASP A 489 -26.51 -7.04 8.98
C ASP A 489 -25.15 -6.87 8.28
N VAL A 490 -24.58 -7.97 7.76
CA VAL A 490 -23.31 -7.94 7.02
C VAL A 490 -23.59 -7.68 5.54
N PRO A 491 -23.09 -6.58 4.95
CA PRO A 491 -23.29 -6.27 3.55
C PRO A 491 -22.84 -7.42 2.64
N ASP A 492 -23.60 -7.67 1.57
CA ASP A 492 -23.20 -8.65 0.56
C ASP A 492 -22.03 -8.10 -0.26
N PRO A 493 -20.84 -8.72 -0.21
CA PRO A 493 -19.67 -8.21 -0.93
C PRO A 493 -19.84 -8.23 -2.47
N GLN A 494 -20.74 -9.07 -2.99
CA GLN A 494 -21.04 -9.15 -4.43
C GLN A 494 -22.11 -8.16 -4.90
N ALA A 495 -22.78 -7.47 -3.98
CA ALA A 495 -23.80 -6.50 -4.35
C ALA A 495 -23.16 -5.20 -4.86
N LEU A 496 -23.56 -4.74 -6.03
CA LEU A 496 -23.13 -3.45 -6.58
C LEU A 496 -23.36 -2.29 -5.59
N SER A 497 -24.43 -2.36 -4.78
CA SER A 497 -24.73 -1.37 -3.75
C SER A 497 -23.65 -1.26 -2.68
N THR A 498 -22.96 -2.36 -2.33
CA THR A 498 -21.84 -2.38 -1.38
C THR A 498 -20.65 -1.58 -1.91
N PHE A 499 -20.30 -1.77 -3.18
CA PHE A 499 -19.29 -0.96 -3.87
C PHE A 499 -19.69 0.51 -3.97
N LEU A 500 -20.91 0.79 -4.47
CA LEU A 500 -21.38 2.17 -4.65
C LEU A 500 -21.51 2.91 -3.31
N GLY A 501 -21.91 2.20 -2.24
CA GLY A 501 -22.00 2.75 -0.88
C GLY A 501 -20.64 3.05 -0.25
N SER A 502 -19.54 2.54 -0.82
CA SER A 502 -18.17 2.80 -0.36
C SER A 502 -17.49 3.98 -1.08
N LYS A 503 -18.15 4.61 -2.05
CA LYS A 503 -17.63 5.78 -2.76
C LYS A 503 -17.73 7.03 -1.89
N LEU A 504 -16.62 7.79 -1.76
CA LEU A 504 -16.55 8.99 -0.93
C LEU A 504 -17.59 10.06 -1.33
N ASP A 505 -18.24 10.64 -0.32
CA ASP A 505 -19.10 11.83 -0.50
C ASP A 505 -18.28 13.12 -0.38
N TRP A 506 -17.90 13.69 -1.52
CA TRP A 506 -17.16 14.93 -1.60
C TRP A 506 -17.97 16.19 -1.23
N THR A 507 -19.22 16.05 -0.79
CA THR A 507 -20.01 17.17 -0.27
C THR A 507 -19.77 17.40 1.23
N GLU A 508 -19.31 16.37 1.97
CA GLU A 508 -19.09 16.41 3.41
C GLU A 508 -18.03 17.46 3.84
N PRO A 509 -16.85 17.58 3.20
CA PRO A 509 -15.79 18.51 3.62
C PRO A 509 -16.22 19.97 3.78
N HIS A 510 -17.34 20.35 3.14
CA HIS A 510 -17.86 21.73 3.16
C HIS A 510 -18.85 21.99 4.29
N ARG A 511 -19.18 20.99 5.11
CA ARG A 511 -20.19 21.06 6.18
C ARG A 511 -19.54 20.81 7.54
N LYS A 512 -20.06 21.45 8.58
CA LYS A 512 -19.66 21.10 9.96
C LYS A 512 -20.28 19.76 10.37
N PRO A 513 -19.57 18.91 11.16
CA PRO A 513 -18.26 19.18 11.78
C PRO A 513 -17.05 18.87 10.87
N HIS A 514 -17.26 18.31 9.67
CA HIS A 514 -16.21 17.87 8.74
C HIS A 514 -15.23 18.98 8.35
N ALA A 515 -15.78 20.19 8.08
CA ALA A 515 -14.95 21.35 7.73
C ALA A 515 -13.99 21.76 8.87
N ASP A 516 -14.43 21.64 10.12
CA ASP A 516 -13.60 21.97 11.28
C ASP A 516 -12.46 20.94 11.46
N LEU A 517 -12.76 19.65 11.24
CA LEU A 517 -11.75 18.58 11.29
C LEU A 517 -10.74 18.71 10.14
N LEU A 518 -11.20 18.98 8.92
CA LEU A 518 -10.32 19.23 7.77
C LEU A 518 -9.36 20.40 8.02
N ALA A 519 -9.88 21.49 8.60
CA ALA A 519 -9.04 22.64 8.98
C ALA A 519 -8.00 22.25 10.04
N TRP A 520 -8.34 21.35 10.95
CA TRP A 520 -7.42 20.82 11.94
C TRP A 520 -6.31 20.00 11.32
N TYR A 521 -6.61 19.07 10.42
CA TYR A 521 -5.60 18.28 9.70
C TYR A 521 -4.64 19.17 8.91
N ARG A 522 -5.15 20.19 8.19
CA ARG A 522 -4.31 21.19 7.52
C ARG A 522 -3.38 21.92 8.49
N THR A 523 -3.88 22.29 9.66
CA THR A 523 -3.07 22.92 10.71
C THR A 523 -1.96 21.98 11.19
N LEU A 524 -2.28 20.71 11.47
CA LEU A 524 -1.29 19.71 11.92
C LEU A 524 -0.20 19.46 10.89
N LEU A 525 -0.56 19.34 9.62
CA LEU A 525 0.37 19.14 8.51
C LEU A 525 1.27 20.37 8.30
N ALA A 526 0.72 21.56 8.41
CA ALA A 526 1.50 22.80 8.38
C ALA A 526 2.49 22.89 9.56
N LEU A 527 2.06 22.50 10.76
CA LEU A 527 2.95 22.45 11.94
C LEU A 527 4.07 21.41 11.76
N ARG A 528 3.76 20.22 11.24
CA ARG A 528 4.76 19.19 10.96
C ARG A 528 5.83 19.68 10.00
N ARG A 529 5.46 20.43 8.97
CA ARG A 529 6.41 21.05 8.02
C ARG A 529 7.21 22.19 8.64
N ALA A 530 6.59 23.01 9.46
CA ALA A 530 7.24 24.19 10.06
C ALA A 530 8.19 23.85 11.21
N HIS A 531 8.01 22.70 11.86
CA HIS A 531 8.76 22.35 13.07
C HIS A 531 9.55 21.04 12.89
N PRO A 532 10.87 21.09 12.64
CA PRO A 532 11.72 19.91 12.44
C PRO A 532 11.67 18.89 13.58
N ALA A 533 11.25 19.29 14.78
CA ALA A 533 11.08 18.38 15.90
C ALA A 533 10.05 17.25 15.60
N PHE A 534 9.03 17.51 14.80
CA PHE A 534 8.01 16.51 14.44
C PHE A 534 8.49 15.51 13.38
N THR A 535 9.54 15.86 12.63
CA THR A 535 10.19 14.98 11.64
C THR A 535 11.55 14.44 12.11
N ASP A 536 11.94 14.71 13.37
CA ASP A 536 13.20 14.20 13.94
C ASP A 536 13.21 12.67 13.93
N PRO A 537 14.16 12.02 13.21
CA PRO A 537 14.16 10.57 13.06
C PRO A 537 14.63 9.80 14.29
N ARG A 538 15.16 10.49 15.32
CA ARG A 538 15.75 9.83 16.50
C ARG A 538 14.70 9.26 17.43
N LEU A 539 14.37 7.98 17.25
CA LEU A 539 13.40 7.29 18.10
C LEU A 539 13.81 7.31 19.58
N ALA A 540 15.10 7.27 19.87
CA ALA A 540 15.60 7.34 21.24
C ALA A 540 15.33 8.71 21.93
N ALA A 541 15.09 9.76 21.18
CA ALA A 541 14.78 11.10 21.70
C ALA A 541 13.28 11.32 21.96
N VAL A 542 12.43 10.35 21.63
CA VAL A 542 10.99 10.42 21.86
C VAL A 542 10.67 10.00 23.28
N HIS A 543 9.88 10.82 23.99
CA HIS A 543 9.35 10.51 25.31
C HIS A 543 7.83 10.69 25.30
N ALA A 544 7.14 9.91 26.10
CA ALA A 544 5.70 10.04 26.31
C ALA A 544 5.35 9.74 27.78
N GLU A 545 4.47 10.54 28.31
CA GLU A 545 3.92 10.38 29.66
C GLU A 545 2.41 10.19 29.54
N ALA A 546 1.83 9.29 30.31
CA ALA A 546 0.41 9.02 30.28
C ALA A 546 -0.10 8.67 31.67
N ASP A 547 -1.33 9.11 31.95
CA ASP A 547 -2.09 8.68 33.12
C ASP A 547 -3.34 7.94 32.65
N GLU A 548 -3.38 6.66 32.97
CA GLU A 548 -4.45 5.76 32.53
C GLU A 548 -5.79 6.09 33.23
N GLU A 549 -5.75 6.45 34.53
CA GLU A 549 -6.95 6.74 35.30
C GLU A 549 -7.53 8.10 34.94
N GLN A 550 -6.67 9.08 34.72
CA GLN A 550 -7.08 10.44 34.34
C GLN A 550 -7.24 10.60 32.82
N ARG A 551 -6.89 9.57 32.03
CA ARG A 551 -7.05 9.51 30.57
C ARG A 551 -6.40 10.66 29.81
N TRP A 552 -5.15 11.04 30.17
CA TRP A 552 -4.34 11.97 29.40
C TRP A 552 -3.01 11.38 28.95
N LEU A 553 -2.48 11.93 27.87
CA LEU A 553 -1.14 11.61 27.36
C LEU A 553 -0.44 12.90 26.90
N VAL A 554 0.87 12.98 27.18
CA VAL A 554 1.77 14.01 26.67
C VAL A 554 2.89 13.37 25.88
N LEU A 555 2.98 13.71 24.60
CA LEU A 555 4.07 13.31 23.72
C LEU A 555 5.10 14.44 23.64
N HIS A 556 6.37 14.11 23.90
CA HIS A 556 7.50 15.03 23.88
C HIS A 556 8.33 14.83 22.60
N ARG A 557 8.46 15.90 21.83
CA ARG A 557 9.29 15.96 20.61
C ARG A 557 10.28 17.11 20.72
N GLY A 558 11.47 16.86 21.31
CA GLY A 558 12.41 17.93 21.65
C GLY A 558 11.77 18.98 22.58
N GLY A 559 11.79 20.24 22.17
CA GLY A 559 11.11 21.33 22.88
C GLY A 559 9.62 21.47 22.59
N HIS A 560 8.98 20.50 21.92
CA HIS A 560 7.55 20.53 21.59
C HIS A 560 6.79 19.49 22.42
N ARG A 561 5.52 19.80 22.69
CA ARG A 561 4.59 18.94 23.42
C ARG A 561 3.29 18.83 22.65
N THR A 562 2.77 17.61 22.56
CA THR A 562 1.38 17.35 22.16
C THR A 562 0.70 16.72 23.37
N ALA A 563 -0.22 17.43 23.97
CA ALA A 563 -0.96 17.00 25.15
C ALA A 563 -2.40 16.73 24.77
N VAL A 564 -2.92 15.57 25.13
CA VAL A 564 -4.32 15.17 24.86
C VAL A 564 -5.00 14.76 26.18
N ASN A 565 -6.24 15.18 26.35
CA ASN A 565 -7.16 14.66 27.34
C ASN A 565 -8.26 13.87 26.61
N LEU A 566 -8.26 12.56 26.77
CA LEU A 566 -9.25 11.65 26.16
C LEU A 566 -10.43 11.34 27.09
N GLY A 567 -10.42 11.91 28.30
CA GLY A 567 -11.48 11.74 29.30
C GLY A 567 -12.60 12.77 29.16
N ASP A 568 -13.65 12.53 29.95
CA ASP A 568 -14.87 13.36 29.99
C ASP A 568 -14.82 14.48 31.05
N GLU A 569 -13.71 14.58 31.79
CA GLU A 569 -13.51 15.58 32.84
C GLU A 569 -12.30 16.47 32.50
N PRO A 570 -12.29 17.74 32.94
CA PRO A 570 -11.10 18.58 32.84
C PRO A 570 -9.92 17.96 33.60
N ARG A 571 -8.70 18.04 33.05
CA ARG A 571 -7.49 17.49 33.66
C ARG A 571 -6.37 18.50 33.69
N LEU A 572 -5.69 18.58 34.82
CA LEU A 572 -4.44 19.34 34.94
C LEU A 572 -3.28 18.45 34.48
N VAL A 573 -2.75 18.72 33.30
CA VAL A 573 -1.74 17.91 32.62
C VAL A 573 -0.35 18.51 32.78
N PRO A 574 0.66 17.77 33.27
CA PRO A 574 2.03 18.27 33.38
C PRO A 574 2.69 18.35 32.00
N LEU A 575 3.36 19.45 31.70
CA LEU A 575 4.10 19.63 30.44
C LEU A 575 5.61 19.33 30.59
N GLY A 576 6.07 19.05 31.80
CA GLY A 576 7.47 18.76 32.12
C GLY A 576 8.39 19.98 32.15
N ALA A 577 7.97 21.10 31.59
CA ALA A 577 8.67 22.41 31.61
C ALA A 577 7.68 23.54 31.32
N PRO A 578 8.02 24.80 31.70
CA PRO A 578 7.16 25.94 31.42
C PRO A 578 6.90 26.14 29.93
N ALA A 579 5.61 26.33 29.61
CA ALA A 579 5.19 26.58 28.24
C ALA A 579 5.64 27.97 27.78
N ARG A 580 6.14 28.06 26.54
CA ARG A 580 6.61 29.29 25.90
C ARG A 580 5.67 29.78 24.83
N ALA A 581 4.97 28.85 24.15
CA ALA A 581 4.04 29.18 23.08
C ALA A 581 3.02 28.08 22.87
N THR A 582 1.76 28.45 22.68
CA THR A 582 0.73 27.59 22.08
C THR A 582 0.87 27.68 20.56
N LEU A 583 0.96 26.55 19.88
CA LEU A 583 1.03 26.46 18.43
C LEU A 583 -0.33 26.16 17.81
N ALA A 584 -1.09 25.23 18.43
CA ALA A 584 -2.45 24.90 18.05
C ALA A 584 -3.20 24.26 19.23
N ALA A 585 -4.54 24.30 19.15
CA ALA A 585 -5.40 23.60 20.10
C ALA A 585 -6.73 23.22 19.44
N PHE A 586 -7.31 22.09 19.90
CA PHE A 586 -8.63 21.66 19.46
C PHE A 586 -9.46 21.15 20.66
N PRO A 587 -10.65 21.70 20.92
CA PRO A 587 -11.19 22.91 20.28
C PRO A 587 -10.34 24.16 20.59
N ALA A 588 -10.50 25.20 19.81
CA ALA A 588 -9.75 26.46 19.97
C ALA A 588 -9.96 27.17 21.33
N THR A 589 -10.94 26.71 22.11
CA THR A 589 -11.27 27.22 23.46
C THR A 589 -10.34 26.70 24.56
N VAL A 590 -9.36 25.84 24.24
CA VAL A 590 -8.36 25.40 25.23
C VAL A 590 -7.56 26.61 25.70
N GLY A 591 -7.51 26.82 27.02
CA GLY A 591 -6.81 27.93 27.65
C GLY A 591 -5.28 27.89 27.50
N ALA A 592 -4.64 28.97 27.89
CA ALA A 592 -3.18 29.02 27.94
C ALA A 592 -2.65 28.20 29.13
N PRO A 593 -1.45 27.58 28.99
CA PRO A 593 -0.75 26.94 30.10
C PRO A 593 -0.42 27.91 31.24
N ASP A 594 -0.44 27.40 32.46
CA ASP A 594 0.08 28.09 33.65
C ASP A 594 1.41 27.43 34.07
N GLY A 595 2.51 28.10 33.81
CA GLY A 595 3.84 27.55 34.05
C GLY A 595 4.09 26.24 33.28
N ALA A 596 4.37 25.18 34.04
CA ALA A 596 4.63 23.83 33.51
C ALA A 596 3.40 22.91 33.51
N SER A 597 2.20 23.47 33.69
CA SER A 597 0.94 22.73 33.73
C SER A 597 -0.08 23.34 32.78
N LEU A 598 -1.00 22.52 32.31
CA LEU A 598 -2.09 22.91 31.41
C LEU A 598 -3.41 22.27 31.86
N LEU A 599 -4.42 23.10 32.10
CA LEU A 599 -5.77 22.61 32.30
C LEU A 599 -6.40 22.31 30.92
N LEU A 600 -6.50 21.01 30.60
CA LEU A 600 -7.16 20.53 29.38
C LEU A 600 -8.64 20.24 29.65
N PRO A 601 -9.55 20.89 28.92
CA PRO A 601 -10.97 20.52 28.91
C PRO A 601 -11.19 19.05 28.52
N PRO A 602 -12.38 18.49 28.72
CA PRO A 602 -12.72 17.16 28.24
C PRO A 602 -12.50 17.02 26.72
N ARG A 603 -11.95 15.88 26.31
CA ARG A 603 -11.74 15.52 24.90
C ARG A 603 -11.05 16.65 24.10
N SER A 604 -9.90 17.08 24.57
CA SER A 604 -9.21 18.22 23.97
C SER A 604 -7.72 17.96 23.72
N THR A 605 -7.16 18.74 22.82
CA THR A 605 -5.77 18.62 22.37
C THR A 605 -5.10 20.00 22.44
N TRP A 606 -3.86 20.03 22.89
CA TRP A 606 -2.98 21.19 22.84
C TRP A 606 -1.62 20.81 22.29
N ILE A 607 -1.08 21.67 21.44
CA ILE A 607 0.26 21.56 20.87
C ILE A 607 1.00 22.85 21.12
N GLY A 608 2.22 22.76 21.67
CA GLY A 608 3.00 23.94 21.97
C GLY A 608 4.47 23.67 22.21
N ARG A 609 5.22 24.73 22.55
CA ARG A 609 6.63 24.67 22.93
C ARG A 609 6.82 24.93 24.42
N THR A 610 7.76 24.20 24.99
CA THR A 610 8.21 24.34 26.38
C THR A 610 9.66 24.79 26.46
#